data_6b9acc4fa781e73033716237e6900972
#
_entry.id   6b9acc4fa781e73033716237e6900972
#
_cell.length_a   1.000
_cell.length_b   1.000
_cell.length_c   1.000
_cell.angle_alpha   90.00
_cell.angle_beta   90.00
_cell.angle_gamma   90.00
#
_symmetry.space_group_name_H-M   'P 1'
#
loop_
_entity.id
_entity.type
_entity.pdbx_description
1 polymer ?
#
loop_
_entity_poly.entity_id
_entity_poly.type
_entity_poly.pdbx_seq_one_letter_code
_entity_poly.pdbx_strand_id
1 'polypeptide(L)'
;MSDNMRDVFNRIAPGWYNYRHWTIFREELEELAKAWGRGKLLNLGCGHGADFLPFAKNFELYGIDFSDEMIRLARKYAAKFDFPVNLAVADICSLPYNNEAFDYIIAVATYHHLQRDQQQTAFAELKRVLKPGGTVFITVWNRWQPRFWLKRKEVRIPWRAQHQTLYRYYYLFTYGELAKLTSKAGFEIIIVFPESAYRFPVKLFSENICLVLKKKQEGAFGVAK
;
A
#
# COMPACT_ATOMS: atom_id res chain seq x y z
N MET A 1 -20.43 -7.26 17.00
CA MET A 1 -19.97 -5.88 16.75
C MET A 1 -18.77 -5.97 15.83
N SER A 2 -18.77 -5.31 14.68
CA SER A 2 -17.56 -5.22 13.85
C SER A 2 -16.62 -4.25 14.55
N ASP A 3 -15.49 -4.72 15.03
CA ASP A 3 -14.46 -3.84 15.58
C ASP A 3 -14.13 -2.78 14.53
N ASN A 4 -14.15 -1.51 14.92
CA ASN A 4 -13.70 -0.43 14.06
C ASN A 4 -12.22 -0.68 13.71
N MET A 5 -11.90 -0.84 12.43
CA MET A 5 -10.54 -1.19 12.00
C MET A 5 -9.50 -0.17 12.47
N ARG A 6 -9.87 1.11 12.56
CA ARG A 6 -9.00 2.16 13.10
C ARG A 6 -8.59 1.86 14.56
N ASP A 7 -9.56 1.49 15.39
CA ASP A 7 -9.29 1.16 16.79
C ASP A 7 -8.42 -0.10 16.93
N VAL A 8 -8.64 -1.10 16.05
CA VAL A 8 -7.80 -2.29 15.99
C VAL A 8 -6.37 -1.91 15.68
N PHE A 9 -6.14 -1.08 14.65
CA PHE A 9 -4.78 -0.66 14.26
C PHE A 9 -4.12 0.24 15.31
N ASN A 10 -4.87 1.13 15.97
CA ASN A 10 -4.34 1.92 17.10
C ASN A 10 -3.84 1.01 18.23
N ARG A 11 -4.57 -0.03 18.55
CA ARG A 11 -4.22 -0.96 19.65
C ARG A 11 -3.06 -1.90 19.29
N ILE A 12 -2.92 -2.30 18.03
CA ILE A 12 -1.80 -3.16 17.61
C ILE A 12 -0.52 -2.39 17.31
N ALA A 13 -0.59 -1.09 17.08
CA ALA A 13 0.51 -0.27 16.60
C ALA A 13 1.81 -0.39 17.43
N PRO A 14 1.79 -0.35 18.80
CA PRO A 14 3.02 -0.52 19.57
C PRO A 14 3.69 -1.89 19.37
N GLY A 15 2.89 -2.96 19.35
CA GLY A 15 3.38 -4.30 19.08
C GLY A 15 3.87 -4.46 17.64
N TRP A 16 3.16 -3.84 16.70
CA TRP A 16 3.54 -3.83 15.29
C TRP A 16 4.89 -3.14 15.07
N TYR A 17 5.13 -1.99 15.68
CA TYR A 17 6.39 -1.25 15.62
C TYR A 17 7.60 -2.10 16.06
N ASN A 18 7.44 -2.89 17.12
CA ASN A 18 8.51 -3.77 17.60
C ASN A 18 8.70 -5.00 16.72
N TYR A 19 7.62 -5.56 16.16
CA TYR A 19 7.64 -6.76 15.34
C TYR A 19 8.11 -6.49 13.90
N ARG A 20 7.70 -5.35 13.31
CA ARG A 20 7.96 -4.97 11.91
C ARG A 20 8.88 -3.77 11.81
N HIS A 21 10.01 -3.80 12.51
CA HIS A 21 10.95 -2.68 12.52
C HIS A 21 11.51 -2.32 11.15
N TRP A 22 11.59 -3.28 10.24
CA TRP A 22 12.02 -3.12 8.84
C TRP A 22 10.92 -3.53 7.88
N THR A 23 10.93 -2.92 6.68
CA THR A 23 10.05 -3.37 5.61
C THR A 23 10.41 -4.79 5.17
N ILE A 24 9.39 -5.58 4.80
CA ILE A 24 9.58 -6.92 4.23
C ILE A 24 9.77 -6.89 2.71
N PHE A 25 9.54 -5.74 2.08
CA PHE A 25 9.68 -5.49 0.64
C PHE A 25 10.91 -4.63 0.34
N ARG A 26 12.00 -4.85 1.08
CA ARG A 26 13.20 -4.03 0.99
C ARG A 26 13.80 -4.02 -0.39
N GLU A 27 13.97 -5.20 -0.99
CA GLU A 27 14.56 -5.36 -2.32
C GLU A 27 13.74 -4.60 -3.38
N GLU A 28 12.43 -4.83 -3.40
CA GLU A 28 11.51 -4.17 -4.33
C GLU A 28 11.53 -2.64 -4.19
N LEU A 29 11.48 -2.14 -2.97
CA LEU A 29 11.46 -0.70 -2.71
C LEU A 29 12.80 -0.03 -3.01
N GLU A 30 13.95 -0.70 -2.76
CA GLU A 30 15.28 -0.21 -3.14
C GLU A 30 15.44 -0.15 -4.66
N GLU A 31 14.96 -1.15 -5.41
CA GLU A 31 14.98 -1.14 -6.87
C GLU A 31 14.07 -0.04 -7.44
N LEU A 32 12.88 0.15 -6.88
CA LEU A 32 11.98 1.23 -7.28
C LEU A 32 12.59 2.60 -6.97
N ALA A 33 13.23 2.79 -5.81
CA ALA A 33 13.88 4.04 -5.47
C ALA A 33 15.01 4.39 -6.46
N LYS A 34 15.79 3.41 -6.91
CA LYS A 34 16.80 3.59 -7.96
C LYS A 34 16.18 3.94 -9.31
N ALA A 35 15.12 3.21 -9.70
CA ALA A 35 14.45 3.40 -11.00
C ALA A 35 13.71 4.74 -11.09
N TRP A 36 13.08 5.19 -10.00
CA TRP A 36 12.34 6.45 -9.93
C TRP A 36 13.22 7.68 -9.71
N GLY A 37 14.37 7.50 -9.07
CA GLY A 37 15.42 8.50 -8.88
C GLY A 37 15.07 9.56 -7.84
N ARG A 38 14.10 10.44 -8.11
CA ARG A 38 13.65 11.54 -7.24
C ARG A 38 12.24 12.01 -7.59
N GLY A 39 11.56 12.65 -6.64
CA GLY A 39 10.21 13.21 -6.85
C GLY A 39 9.39 13.24 -5.55
N LYS A 40 8.12 13.58 -5.67
CA LYS A 40 7.16 13.51 -4.57
C LYS A 40 6.58 12.11 -4.46
N LEU A 41 6.81 11.47 -3.33
CA LEU A 41 6.33 10.11 -3.05
C LEU A 41 5.31 10.11 -1.93
N LEU A 42 4.14 9.52 -2.19
CA LEU A 42 3.10 9.27 -1.18
C LEU A 42 3.09 7.79 -0.79
N ASN A 43 3.13 7.51 0.50
CA ASN A 43 2.91 6.16 1.06
C ASN A 43 1.50 6.08 1.66
N LEU A 44 0.63 5.28 1.04
CA LEU A 44 -0.75 5.03 1.47
C LEU A 44 -0.81 3.90 2.49
N GLY A 45 -1.31 4.18 3.70
CA GLY A 45 -1.28 3.24 4.81
C GLY A 45 0.15 3.02 5.29
N CYS A 46 0.87 4.10 5.55
CA CYS A 46 2.31 4.08 5.81
C CYS A 46 2.71 3.39 7.13
N GLY A 47 1.73 3.02 7.96
CA GLY A 47 1.99 2.41 9.26
C GLY A 47 2.97 3.24 10.10
N HIS A 48 3.97 2.58 10.64
CA HIS A 48 5.02 3.25 11.42
C HIS A 48 6.19 3.78 10.57
N GLY A 49 6.11 3.72 9.23
CA GLY A 49 7.04 4.42 8.34
C GLY A 49 8.25 3.63 7.83
N ALA A 50 8.33 2.31 8.05
CA ALA A 50 9.49 1.50 7.64
C ALA A 50 9.75 1.52 6.12
N ASP A 51 8.69 1.64 5.31
CA ASP A 51 8.76 1.63 3.85
C ASP A 51 9.33 2.93 3.25
N PHE A 52 9.53 3.98 4.06
CA PHE A 52 10.15 5.22 3.59
C PHE A 52 11.67 5.13 3.43
N LEU A 53 12.34 4.26 4.18
CA LEU A 53 13.81 4.24 4.25
C LEU A 53 14.52 4.15 2.89
N PRO A 54 14.06 3.33 1.92
CA PRO A 54 14.68 3.28 0.59
C PRO A 54 14.62 4.60 -0.17
N PHE A 55 13.64 5.45 0.14
CA PHE A 55 13.37 6.72 -0.54
C PHE A 55 13.89 7.95 0.21
N ALA A 56 14.35 7.78 1.47
CA ALA A 56 14.62 8.86 2.41
C ALA A 56 15.61 9.93 1.91
N LYS A 57 16.55 9.55 1.02
CA LYS A 57 17.62 10.46 0.57
C LYS A 57 17.21 11.36 -0.61
N ASN A 58 16.32 10.89 -1.49
CA ASN A 58 16.13 11.53 -2.79
C ASN A 58 14.70 11.96 -3.06
N PHE A 59 13.75 11.65 -2.17
CA PHE A 59 12.33 11.93 -2.38
C PHE A 59 11.78 12.90 -1.34
N GLU A 60 10.83 13.73 -1.77
CA GLU A 60 9.98 14.48 -0.87
C GLU A 60 8.86 13.55 -0.39
N LEU A 61 8.93 13.17 0.90
CA LEU A 61 8.13 12.08 1.45
C LEU A 61 6.82 12.57 2.07
N TYR A 62 5.75 11.90 1.71
CA TYR A 62 4.41 12.06 2.27
C TYR A 62 3.87 10.71 2.69
N GLY A 63 3.14 10.68 3.81
CA GLY A 63 2.48 9.45 4.26
C GLY A 63 1.16 9.70 4.92
N ILE A 64 0.25 8.77 4.71
CA ILE A 64 -1.00 8.73 5.45
C ILE A 64 -1.23 7.35 6.06
N ASP A 65 -1.88 7.36 7.20
CA ASP A 65 -2.49 6.18 7.80
C ASP A 65 -3.77 6.60 8.49
N PHE A 66 -4.77 5.72 8.53
CA PHE A 66 -6.02 6.04 9.23
C PHE A 66 -5.90 5.91 10.76
N SER A 67 -4.82 5.24 11.25
CA SER A 67 -4.47 5.09 12.65
C SER A 67 -3.60 6.26 13.11
N ASP A 68 -4.07 7.03 14.06
CA ASP A 68 -3.32 8.12 14.68
C ASP A 68 -2.10 7.61 15.45
N GLU A 69 -2.20 6.42 16.05
CA GLU A 69 -1.08 5.80 16.74
C GLU A 69 0.02 5.33 15.77
N MET A 70 -0.34 4.81 14.58
CA MET A 70 0.63 4.51 13.52
C MET A 70 1.34 5.78 13.06
N ILE A 71 0.63 6.88 12.85
CA ILE A 71 1.23 8.18 12.48
C ILE A 71 2.15 8.71 13.58
N ARG A 72 1.77 8.57 14.85
CA ARG A 72 2.65 8.92 15.98
C ARG A 72 3.96 8.12 15.95
N LEU A 73 3.87 6.82 15.68
CA LEU A 73 5.04 5.95 15.57
C LEU A 73 5.86 6.22 14.30
N ALA A 74 5.23 6.61 13.20
CA ALA A 74 5.93 7.02 11.98
C ALA A 74 6.78 8.27 12.19
N ARG A 75 6.28 9.27 12.94
CA ARG A 75 7.09 10.44 13.34
C ARG A 75 8.29 10.02 14.18
N LYS A 76 8.10 9.11 15.15
CA LYS A 76 9.19 8.56 15.96
C LYS A 76 10.22 7.82 15.12
N TYR A 77 9.76 7.07 14.12
CA TYR A 77 10.62 6.31 13.21
C TYR A 77 11.43 7.25 12.30
N ALA A 78 10.79 8.26 11.72
CA ALA A 78 11.45 9.28 10.91
C ALA A 78 12.52 10.04 11.69
N ALA A 79 12.23 10.45 12.92
CA ALA A 79 13.21 11.09 13.81
C ALA A 79 14.37 10.16 14.16
N LYS A 80 14.11 8.85 14.37
CA LYS A 80 15.16 7.86 14.68
C LYS A 80 16.15 7.67 13.52
N PHE A 81 15.68 7.73 12.29
CA PHE A 81 16.48 7.49 11.08
C PHE A 81 16.82 8.78 10.32
N ASP A 82 16.52 9.92 10.93
CA ASP A 82 16.88 11.26 10.45
C ASP A 82 16.45 11.54 9.00
N PHE A 83 15.16 11.41 8.71
CA PHE A 83 14.61 11.80 7.43
C PHE A 83 13.33 12.64 7.58
N PRO A 84 13.17 13.70 6.76
CA PRO A 84 11.97 14.52 6.75
C PRO A 84 10.81 13.78 6.06
N VAL A 85 9.59 13.87 6.64
CA VAL A 85 8.38 13.31 6.06
C VAL A 85 7.15 14.09 6.49
N ASN A 86 6.23 14.34 5.57
CA ASN A 86 4.93 14.95 5.81
C ASN A 86 3.90 13.85 6.12
N LEU A 87 3.39 13.81 7.35
CA LEU A 87 2.48 12.76 7.82
C LEU A 87 1.12 13.31 8.21
N ALA A 88 0.06 12.64 7.75
CA ALA A 88 -1.32 12.97 8.09
C ALA A 88 -2.11 11.72 8.49
N VAL A 89 -3.08 11.90 9.39
CA VAL A 89 -4.10 10.89 9.68
C VAL A 89 -5.21 11.06 8.63
N ALA A 90 -5.41 10.08 7.76
CA ALA A 90 -6.39 10.16 6.68
C ALA A 90 -6.84 8.77 6.21
N ASP A 91 -8.03 8.73 5.58
CA ASP A 91 -8.55 7.54 4.90
C ASP A 91 -8.10 7.55 3.43
N ILE A 92 -7.66 6.40 2.94
CA ILE A 92 -7.27 6.24 1.53
C ILE A 92 -8.44 6.36 0.55
N CYS A 93 -9.68 6.30 1.04
CA CYS A 93 -10.89 6.58 0.27
C CYS A 93 -11.23 8.07 0.16
N SER A 94 -10.49 8.94 0.89
CA SER A 94 -10.67 10.40 0.86
C SER A 94 -9.35 11.08 1.20
N LEU A 95 -8.49 11.24 0.21
CA LEU A 95 -7.14 11.75 0.37
C LEU A 95 -7.11 13.28 0.51
N PRO A 96 -6.42 13.84 1.52
CA PRO A 96 -6.38 15.29 1.77
C PRO A 96 -5.36 16.01 0.87
N TYR A 97 -5.29 15.61 -0.39
CA TYR A 97 -4.34 16.17 -1.36
C TYR A 97 -5.04 16.62 -2.64
N ASN A 98 -4.45 17.58 -3.30
CA ASN A 98 -4.91 18.07 -4.60
C ASN A 98 -4.73 16.99 -5.67
N ASN A 99 -5.45 17.17 -6.78
CA ASN A 99 -5.26 16.34 -7.96
C ASN A 99 -3.80 16.43 -8.43
N GLU A 100 -3.25 15.30 -8.91
CA GLU A 100 -1.94 15.26 -9.57
C GLU A 100 -0.79 15.81 -8.72
N ALA A 101 -0.85 15.59 -7.41
CA ALA A 101 0.13 16.10 -6.46
C ALA A 101 1.43 15.26 -6.43
N PHE A 102 1.39 13.98 -6.79
CA PHE A 102 2.49 13.04 -6.58
C PHE A 102 3.01 12.44 -7.87
N ASP A 103 4.33 12.29 -7.94
CA ASP A 103 5.02 11.60 -9.04
C ASP A 103 4.93 10.08 -8.86
N TYR A 104 5.01 9.63 -7.59
CA TYR A 104 5.05 8.22 -7.21
C TYR A 104 4.16 7.95 -6.00
N ILE A 105 3.56 6.76 -5.97
CA ILE A 105 2.80 6.30 -4.82
C ILE A 105 3.21 4.86 -4.48
N ILE A 106 3.35 4.55 -3.22
CA ILE A 106 3.45 3.18 -2.72
C ILE A 106 2.29 2.86 -1.80
N ALA A 107 1.81 1.63 -1.84
CA ALA A 107 0.76 1.11 -0.97
C ALA A 107 1.11 -0.33 -0.56
N VAL A 108 1.98 -0.44 0.44
CA VAL A 108 2.53 -1.72 0.89
C VAL A 108 1.59 -2.35 1.90
N ALA A 109 1.05 -3.51 1.58
CA ALA A 109 0.16 -4.28 2.46
C ALA A 109 -1.06 -3.49 2.99
N THR A 110 -1.63 -2.58 2.17
CA THR A 110 -2.69 -1.66 2.58
C THR A 110 -4.05 -2.01 1.97
N TYR A 111 -4.13 -2.18 0.65
CA TYR A 111 -5.39 -2.35 -0.08
C TYR A 111 -6.18 -3.61 0.32
N HIS A 112 -5.54 -4.60 0.85
CA HIS A 112 -6.21 -5.81 1.35
C HIS A 112 -6.96 -5.60 2.69
N HIS A 113 -6.82 -4.45 3.33
CA HIS A 113 -7.62 -4.07 4.50
C HIS A 113 -8.94 -3.37 4.14
N LEU A 114 -9.13 -3.02 2.86
CA LEU A 114 -10.35 -2.42 2.36
C LEU A 114 -11.45 -3.45 2.15
N GLN A 115 -12.67 -3.09 2.56
CA GLN A 115 -13.85 -3.83 2.16
C GLN A 115 -14.07 -3.68 0.65
N ARG A 116 -14.80 -4.62 0.06
CA ARG A 116 -14.96 -4.72 -1.39
C ARG A 116 -15.58 -3.46 -2.02
N ASP A 117 -16.52 -2.83 -1.34
CA ASP A 117 -17.18 -1.60 -1.75
C ASP A 117 -16.25 -0.38 -1.71
N GLN A 118 -15.27 -0.37 -0.80
CA GLN A 118 -14.29 0.70 -0.66
C GLN A 118 -13.18 0.67 -1.74
N GLN A 119 -12.88 -0.50 -2.30
CA GLN A 119 -11.75 -0.68 -3.21
C GLN A 119 -11.80 0.24 -4.43
N GLN A 120 -12.98 0.39 -5.04
CA GLN A 120 -13.14 1.23 -6.22
C GLN A 120 -12.90 2.72 -5.90
N THR A 121 -13.42 3.20 -4.77
CA THR A 121 -13.19 4.57 -4.29
C THR A 121 -11.72 4.83 -4.02
N ALA A 122 -11.04 3.91 -3.33
CA ALA A 122 -9.61 4.04 -3.04
C ALA A 122 -8.75 4.06 -4.31
N PHE A 123 -9.08 3.27 -5.35
CA PHE A 123 -8.38 3.35 -6.63
C PHE A 123 -8.70 4.63 -7.41
N ALA A 124 -9.90 5.19 -7.28
CA ALA A 124 -10.23 6.49 -7.87
C ALA A 124 -9.43 7.62 -7.21
N GLU A 125 -9.33 7.64 -5.88
CA GLU A 125 -8.50 8.59 -5.13
C GLU A 125 -7.01 8.45 -5.47
N LEU A 126 -6.49 7.21 -5.53
CA LEU A 126 -5.15 6.93 -5.99
C LEU A 126 -4.88 7.55 -7.37
N LYS A 127 -5.79 7.34 -8.34
CA LYS A 127 -5.67 7.92 -9.69
C LYS A 127 -5.74 9.45 -9.64
N ARG A 128 -6.62 10.01 -8.81
CA ARG A 128 -6.81 11.45 -8.71
C ARG A 128 -5.55 12.17 -8.27
N VAL A 129 -4.90 11.70 -7.22
CA VAL A 129 -3.72 12.37 -6.64
C VAL A 129 -2.42 12.08 -7.37
N LEU A 130 -2.36 11.05 -8.22
CA LEU A 130 -1.20 10.69 -9.02
C LEU A 130 -1.14 11.56 -10.29
N LYS A 131 0.04 12.08 -10.63
CA LYS A 131 0.26 12.83 -11.88
C LYS A 131 0.05 11.94 -13.11
N PRO A 132 -0.32 12.51 -14.28
CA PRO A 132 -0.29 11.79 -15.54
C PRO A 132 1.11 11.19 -15.80
N GLY A 133 1.16 9.91 -16.15
CA GLY A 133 2.43 9.19 -16.32
C GLY A 133 3.14 8.78 -15.02
N GLY A 134 2.61 9.20 -13.87
CA GLY A 134 3.12 8.77 -12.56
C GLY A 134 2.96 7.26 -12.31
N THR A 135 3.77 6.74 -11.40
CA THR A 135 3.88 5.29 -11.16
C THR A 135 3.47 4.92 -9.74
N VAL A 136 2.86 3.75 -9.60
CA VAL A 136 2.40 3.21 -8.32
C VAL A 136 2.96 1.82 -8.09
N PHE A 137 3.38 1.54 -6.86
CA PHE A 137 3.67 0.19 -6.40
C PHE A 137 2.66 -0.23 -5.33
N ILE A 138 2.03 -1.39 -5.54
CA ILE A 138 1.03 -1.95 -4.62
C ILE A 138 1.42 -3.37 -4.25
N THR A 139 1.30 -3.72 -2.97
CA THR A 139 1.34 -5.11 -2.53
C THR A 139 0.08 -5.51 -1.79
N VAL A 140 -0.43 -6.70 -2.08
CA VAL A 140 -1.62 -7.26 -1.41
C VAL A 140 -1.43 -8.74 -1.14
N TRP A 141 -2.14 -9.28 -0.15
CA TRP A 141 -2.16 -10.71 0.10
C TRP A 141 -2.86 -11.48 -1.01
N ASN A 142 -2.19 -12.56 -1.43
CA ASN A 142 -2.69 -13.46 -2.45
C ASN A 142 -3.70 -14.45 -1.86
N ARG A 143 -4.77 -14.69 -2.60
CA ARG A 143 -5.81 -15.67 -2.28
C ARG A 143 -5.29 -17.12 -2.28
N TRP A 144 -4.34 -17.40 -3.17
CA TRP A 144 -3.89 -18.76 -3.44
C TRP A 144 -2.70 -19.21 -2.58
N GLN A 145 -2.27 -18.43 -1.59
CA GLN A 145 -1.30 -18.95 -0.62
C GLN A 145 -1.91 -20.17 0.13
N PRO A 146 -1.11 -21.23 0.38
CA PRO A 146 -1.62 -22.52 0.87
C PRO A 146 -2.52 -22.45 2.10
N ARG A 147 -2.21 -21.54 3.05
CA ARG A 147 -2.98 -21.34 4.29
C ARG A 147 -4.41 -20.86 4.09
N PHE A 148 -4.78 -20.41 2.87
CA PHE A 148 -6.10 -19.87 2.57
C PHE A 148 -6.91 -20.66 1.54
N TRP A 149 -6.42 -21.80 1.06
CA TRP A 149 -7.11 -22.58 0.01
C TRP A 149 -8.56 -22.92 0.35
N LEU A 150 -8.84 -23.26 1.62
CA LEU A 150 -10.18 -23.60 2.10
C LEU A 150 -10.91 -22.40 2.77
N LYS A 151 -10.35 -21.20 2.73
CA LYS A 151 -10.95 -20.03 3.35
C LYS A 151 -11.76 -19.22 2.35
N ARG A 152 -12.65 -18.36 2.85
CA ARG A 152 -13.33 -17.35 2.03
C ARG A 152 -12.33 -16.28 1.57
N LYS A 153 -12.71 -15.44 0.59
CA LYS A 153 -11.89 -14.30 0.17
C LYS A 153 -11.71 -13.25 1.26
N GLU A 154 -12.71 -13.12 2.11
CA GLU A 154 -12.69 -12.21 3.25
C GLU A 154 -12.38 -13.02 4.50
N VAL A 155 -11.31 -12.64 5.17
CA VAL A 155 -10.84 -13.34 6.37
C VAL A 155 -10.54 -12.35 7.49
N ARG A 156 -10.66 -12.82 8.72
CA ARG A 156 -10.21 -12.10 9.91
C ARG A 156 -8.96 -12.77 10.46
N ILE A 157 -7.87 -12.03 10.51
CA ILE A 157 -6.57 -12.52 10.96
C ILE A 157 -6.31 -12.04 12.38
N PRO A 158 -6.09 -12.98 13.32
CA PRO A 158 -5.84 -12.62 14.71
C PRO A 158 -4.48 -11.92 14.87
N TRP A 159 -4.45 -10.94 15.73
CA TRP A 159 -3.26 -10.38 16.35
C TRP A 159 -3.33 -10.64 17.85
N ARG A 160 -2.36 -11.40 18.37
CA ARG A 160 -2.30 -11.73 19.80
C ARG A 160 -1.50 -10.64 20.52
N ALA A 161 -2.17 -9.82 21.28
CA ALA A 161 -1.58 -8.90 22.26
C ALA A 161 -1.60 -9.54 23.65
N GLN A 162 -0.83 -9.02 24.60
CA GLN A 162 -0.57 -9.63 25.91
C GLN A 162 -1.81 -10.18 26.65
N HIS A 163 -2.98 -9.55 26.53
CA HIS A 163 -4.20 -9.95 27.25
C HIS A 163 -5.44 -10.07 26.36
N GLN A 164 -5.30 -9.95 25.02
CA GLN A 164 -6.42 -9.98 24.10
C GLN A 164 -6.03 -10.40 22.69
N THR A 165 -7.00 -10.93 21.97
CA THR A 165 -6.87 -11.17 20.54
C THR A 165 -7.68 -10.15 19.77
N LEU A 166 -7.04 -9.38 18.92
CA LEU A 166 -7.65 -8.42 18.00
C LEU A 166 -7.73 -9.03 16.60
N TYR A 167 -8.77 -8.72 15.85
CA TYR A 167 -8.94 -9.30 14.53
C TYR A 167 -8.86 -8.22 13.46
N ARG A 168 -7.93 -8.39 12.50
CA ARG A 168 -7.79 -7.54 11.33
C ARG A 168 -8.54 -8.16 10.17
N TYR A 169 -9.32 -7.34 9.49
CA TYR A 169 -9.98 -7.73 8.25
C TYR A 169 -8.98 -7.78 7.09
N TYR A 170 -9.09 -8.80 6.23
CA TYR A 170 -8.33 -8.94 4.99
C TYR A 170 -9.24 -9.42 3.85
N TYR A 171 -9.14 -8.74 2.73
CA TYR A 171 -9.62 -9.20 1.44
C TYR A 171 -8.46 -9.84 0.67
N LEU A 172 -8.61 -11.12 0.29
CA LEU A 172 -7.57 -11.88 -0.39
C LEU A 172 -7.74 -11.73 -1.90
N PHE A 173 -6.79 -11.09 -2.56
CA PHE A 173 -6.81 -10.86 -4.01
C PHE A 173 -6.30 -12.06 -4.79
N THR A 174 -6.79 -12.20 -6.04
CA THR A 174 -6.12 -13.01 -7.05
C THR A 174 -5.41 -12.09 -8.04
N TYR A 175 -4.41 -12.60 -8.76
CA TYR A 175 -3.70 -11.87 -9.80
C TYR A 175 -4.66 -11.26 -10.85
N GLY A 176 -5.60 -12.08 -11.37
CA GLY A 176 -6.56 -11.64 -12.38
C GLY A 176 -7.57 -10.60 -11.89
N GLU A 177 -8.02 -10.74 -10.64
CA GLU A 177 -8.95 -9.78 -10.04
C GLU A 177 -8.29 -8.43 -9.80
N LEU A 178 -7.08 -8.41 -9.26
CA LEU A 178 -6.32 -7.19 -9.03
C LEU A 178 -6.00 -6.49 -10.36
N ALA A 179 -5.58 -7.24 -11.37
CA ALA A 179 -5.34 -6.70 -12.71
C ALA A 179 -6.59 -6.08 -13.33
N LYS A 180 -7.75 -6.75 -13.23
CA LYS A 180 -9.02 -6.23 -13.72
C LYS A 180 -9.45 -4.97 -13.00
N LEU A 181 -9.30 -4.92 -11.68
CA LEU A 181 -9.68 -3.78 -10.85
C LEU A 181 -8.85 -2.55 -11.19
N THR A 182 -7.52 -2.70 -11.29
CA THR A 182 -6.60 -1.61 -11.61
C THR A 182 -6.77 -1.11 -13.05
N SER A 183 -6.95 -2.01 -14.02
CA SER A 183 -7.24 -1.63 -15.41
C SER A 183 -8.56 -0.87 -15.54
N LYS A 184 -9.61 -1.30 -14.82
CA LYS A 184 -10.91 -0.60 -14.78
C LYS A 184 -10.78 0.79 -14.15
N ALA A 185 -9.90 0.97 -13.19
CA ALA A 185 -9.60 2.26 -12.58
C ALA A 185 -8.77 3.20 -13.51
N GLY A 186 -8.37 2.73 -14.69
CA GLY A 186 -7.66 3.54 -15.69
C GLY A 186 -6.14 3.52 -15.57
N PHE A 187 -5.58 2.48 -14.94
CA PHE A 187 -4.15 2.26 -14.89
C PHE A 187 -3.68 1.32 -16.01
N GLU A 188 -2.44 1.50 -16.43
CA GLU A 188 -1.66 0.56 -17.19
C GLU A 188 -0.86 -0.32 -16.24
N ILE A 189 -0.87 -1.62 -16.43
CA ILE A 189 -0.08 -2.55 -15.64
C ILE A 189 1.28 -2.69 -16.31
N ILE A 190 2.34 -2.25 -15.62
CA ILE A 190 3.72 -2.38 -16.11
C ILE A 190 4.22 -3.80 -15.84
N ILE A 191 4.07 -4.27 -14.61
CA ILE A 191 4.50 -5.62 -14.22
C ILE A 191 3.68 -6.12 -13.02
N VAL A 192 3.46 -7.43 -12.99
CA VAL A 192 2.87 -8.17 -11.86
C VAL A 192 3.77 -9.35 -11.52
N PHE A 193 4.20 -9.42 -10.27
CA PHE A 193 5.17 -10.42 -9.81
C PHE A 193 4.93 -10.83 -8.35
N PRO A 194 5.47 -11.98 -7.89
CA PRO A 194 5.48 -12.33 -6.47
C PRO A 194 6.51 -11.50 -5.71
N GLU A 195 6.42 -11.44 -4.38
CA GLU A 195 7.49 -10.86 -3.56
C GLU A 195 8.85 -11.52 -3.81
N SER A 196 9.94 -10.78 -3.68
CA SER A 196 11.32 -11.25 -3.96
C SER A 196 11.75 -12.43 -3.08
N ALA A 197 11.19 -12.53 -1.88
CA ALA A 197 11.44 -13.65 -0.96
C ALA A 197 10.81 -14.98 -1.42
N TYR A 198 9.87 -14.95 -2.37
CA TYR A 198 9.20 -16.15 -2.88
C TYR A 198 10.09 -16.92 -3.86
N ARG A 199 10.37 -18.19 -3.57
CA ARG A 199 11.33 -19.02 -4.31
C ARG A 199 10.72 -20.18 -5.12
N PHE A 200 9.41 -20.39 -5.03
CA PHE A 200 8.76 -21.45 -5.81
C PHE A 200 8.57 -21.03 -7.26
N PRO A 201 8.64 -21.97 -8.23
CA PRO A 201 8.53 -21.63 -9.65
C PRO A 201 7.13 -21.18 -10.07
N VAL A 202 6.10 -21.54 -9.30
CA VAL A 202 4.70 -21.21 -9.62
C VAL A 202 4.26 -19.98 -8.83
N LYS A 203 4.38 -18.79 -9.42
CA LYS A 203 4.03 -17.51 -8.79
C LYS A 203 2.59 -17.43 -8.24
N LEU A 204 1.68 -18.30 -8.73
CA LEU A 204 0.29 -18.34 -8.30
C LEU A 204 0.15 -18.51 -6.79
N PHE A 205 1.08 -19.20 -6.13
CA PHE A 205 1.02 -19.53 -4.71
C PHE A 205 1.83 -18.62 -3.80
N SER A 206 2.35 -17.49 -4.34
CA SER A 206 3.06 -16.47 -3.54
C SER A 206 2.21 -15.98 -2.36
N GLU A 207 2.85 -15.49 -1.31
CA GLU A 207 2.13 -14.88 -0.18
C GLU A 207 1.54 -13.54 -0.58
N ASN A 208 2.29 -12.76 -1.36
CA ASN A 208 1.87 -11.44 -1.82
C ASN A 208 1.85 -11.38 -3.35
N ILE A 209 1.03 -10.47 -3.86
CA ILE A 209 1.04 -10.01 -5.23
C ILE A 209 1.64 -8.62 -5.22
N CYS A 210 2.75 -8.43 -5.94
CA CYS A 210 3.37 -7.14 -6.18
C CYS A 210 2.97 -6.63 -7.56
N LEU A 211 2.64 -5.35 -7.66
CA LEU A 211 2.09 -4.73 -8.85
C LEU A 211 2.68 -3.34 -9.05
N VAL A 212 3.28 -3.10 -10.22
CA VAL A 212 3.67 -1.76 -10.65
C VAL A 212 2.69 -1.27 -11.72
N LEU A 213 2.12 -0.11 -11.47
CA LEU A 213 1.12 0.54 -12.32
C LEU A 213 1.64 1.89 -12.81
N LYS A 214 1.10 2.33 -13.94
CA LYS A 214 1.29 3.68 -14.47
C LYS A 214 -0.07 4.32 -14.73
N LYS A 215 -0.25 5.58 -14.33
CA LYS A 215 -1.44 6.36 -14.73
C LYS A 215 -1.34 6.65 -16.21
N LYS A 216 -2.34 6.20 -16.98
CA LYS A 216 -2.41 6.52 -18.40
C LYS A 216 -2.42 8.04 -18.59
N GLN A 217 -1.62 8.53 -19.52
CA GLN A 217 -1.78 9.88 -20.01
C GLN A 217 -3.11 9.92 -20.77
N GLU A 218 -4.05 10.71 -20.32
CA GLU A 218 -5.23 11.01 -21.13
C GLU A 218 -4.70 11.72 -22.38
N GLY A 219 -4.76 11.04 -23.50
CA GLY A 219 -4.28 11.59 -24.79
C GLY A 219 -5.00 12.91 -25.01
N ALA A 220 -4.26 13.96 -25.33
CA ALA A 220 -4.82 15.12 -26.00
C ALA A 220 -5.46 14.58 -27.30
N PHE A 221 -6.76 14.27 -27.24
CA PHE A 221 -7.52 14.07 -28.47
C PHE A 221 -7.40 15.40 -29.24
N GLY A 222 -6.53 15.39 -30.22
CA GLY A 222 -6.39 16.48 -31.15
C GLY A 222 -7.77 16.83 -31.67
N VAL A 223 -8.17 18.06 -31.43
CA VAL A 223 -9.23 18.70 -32.20
C VAL A 223 -8.73 18.67 -33.66
N ALA A 224 -9.11 17.62 -34.39
CA ALA A 224 -9.00 17.63 -35.84
C ALA A 224 -9.96 18.71 -36.32
N LYS A 225 -9.40 19.77 -36.88
CA LYS A 225 -10.11 20.80 -37.63
C LYS A 225 -10.74 20.20 -38.87
#